data_bd03c899a03869edc06205d59a374739
#
_entry.id   bd03c899a03869edc06205d59a374739
#
_cell.length_a   1.000
_cell.length_b   1.000
_cell.length_c   1.000
_cell.angle_alpha   90.00
_cell.angle_beta   90.00
_cell.angle_gamma   90.00
#
_symmetry.space_group_name_H-M   'P 1'
#
loop_
_entity.id
_entity.type
_entity.pdbx_description
1 polymer ?
#
loop_
_entity_poly.entity_id
_entity_poly.type
_entity_poly.pdbx_seq_one_letter_code
_entity_poly.pdbx_strand_id
1 'polypeptide(L)'
;MSDPSAVPSTIDLAAGFPEQTREDWQVLVAAVLNKGRAPDAQLDGAAAEQALRRHLEGGLEVDAVYLREDRTLGSPGRMPFTRGRAVRDATAPWDVRQRHDDPDVAVTRAAVLDDLEHGVTSVWLHIGDDGLAVGDLREALADVRLDLAPVVVSSHTHQVEAAQALLDHVGDHPSVGGNLGLDPLAAAARLGAEPDLTPLADLVRATATRPGWRAITVDATVLHDAGATDVDALAAAVATGVAYVRHLEAAGIAPAQAFDQVEFRVGATADQFLTAAALRALRRVWARVGEASGVPEASRGARTHAVTSLRMFTREDPWVN
;
A
#
# COMPACT_ATOMS: atom_id res chain seq x y z
N MET A 1 0.32 31.30 -49.30
CA MET A 1 1.70 31.28 -48.68
C MET A 1 1.52 30.99 -47.24
N SER A 2 1.82 29.76 -46.85
CA SER A 2 1.76 29.34 -45.43
C SER A 2 2.94 29.93 -44.69
N ASP A 3 2.70 30.48 -43.49
CA ASP A 3 3.71 31.04 -42.62
C ASP A 3 4.68 29.92 -42.13
N PRO A 4 5.98 29.99 -42.48
CA PRO A 4 6.92 28.93 -42.09
C PRO A 4 7.33 28.97 -40.61
N SER A 5 6.80 29.90 -39.82
CA SER A 5 7.12 30.07 -38.39
C SER A 5 6.09 29.48 -37.42
N ALA A 6 5.02 28.87 -37.88
CA ALA A 6 4.04 28.21 -37.02
C ALA A 6 4.60 26.89 -36.44
N VAL A 7 5.06 26.91 -35.21
CA VAL A 7 5.39 25.67 -34.49
C VAL A 7 4.14 24.82 -34.42
N PRO A 8 4.18 23.58 -34.91
CA PRO A 8 2.99 22.70 -34.85
C PRO A 8 2.56 22.53 -33.39
N SER A 9 1.27 22.70 -33.15
CA SER A 9 0.66 22.57 -31.80
C SER A 9 0.76 21.14 -31.22
N THR A 10 1.09 20.17 -32.07
CA THR A 10 1.34 18.76 -31.70
C THR A 10 2.52 18.23 -32.49
N ILE A 11 3.45 17.62 -31.80
CA ILE A 11 4.58 16.89 -32.41
C ILE A 11 4.19 15.40 -32.35
N ASP A 12 4.06 14.77 -33.49
CA ASP A 12 3.94 13.31 -33.58
C ASP A 12 5.35 12.70 -33.51
N LEU A 13 5.72 12.24 -32.33
CA LEU A 13 7.03 11.66 -32.07
C LEU A 13 7.27 10.33 -32.80
N ALA A 14 6.22 9.70 -33.32
CA ALA A 14 6.28 8.42 -34.03
C ALA A 14 6.09 8.55 -35.55
N ALA A 15 5.88 9.74 -36.08
CA ALA A 15 5.53 9.96 -37.49
C ALA A 15 6.53 9.36 -38.52
N GLY A 16 7.77 9.09 -38.12
CA GLY A 16 8.81 8.49 -38.98
C GLY A 16 8.91 6.97 -38.89
N PHE A 17 8.10 6.31 -38.07
CA PHE A 17 8.16 4.86 -37.86
C PHE A 17 6.94 4.19 -38.52
N PRO A 18 7.15 3.05 -39.21
CA PRO A 18 6.02 2.26 -39.74
C PRO A 18 5.20 1.67 -38.58
N GLU A 19 3.89 1.59 -38.77
CA GLU A 19 3.04 0.85 -37.83
C GLU A 19 3.48 -0.62 -37.79
N GLN A 20 3.62 -1.15 -36.57
CA GLN A 20 3.97 -2.54 -36.33
C GLN A 20 2.75 -3.26 -35.75
N THR A 21 2.44 -4.42 -36.29
CA THR A 21 1.36 -5.27 -35.80
C THR A 21 1.87 -6.31 -34.80
N ARG A 22 0.94 -7.00 -34.13
CA ARG A 22 1.30 -8.12 -33.26
C ARG A 22 1.92 -9.25 -34.05
N GLU A 23 1.41 -9.48 -35.26
CA GLU A 23 1.92 -10.50 -36.19
C GLU A 23 3.35 -10.21 -36.61
N ASP A 24 3.69 -8.97 -36.93
CA ASP A 24 5.07 -8.55 -37.25
C ASP A 24 6.02 -8.85 -36.09
N TRP A 25 5.61 -8.53 -34.86
CA TRP A 25 6.36 -8.83 -33.66
C TRP A 25 6.50 -10.34 -33.44
N GLN A 26 5.43 -11.14 -33.62
CA GLN A 26 5.46 -12.59 -33.49
C GLN A 26 6.47 -13.25 -34.47
N VAL A 27 6.56 -12.75 -35.71
CA VAL A 27 7.57 -13.22 -36.68
C VAL A 27 8.98 -12.99 -36.17
N LEU A 28 9.26 -11.81 -35.62
CA LEU A 28 10.59 -11.50 -35.07
C LEU A 28 10.91 -12.35 -33.86
N VAL A 29 9.95 -12.57 -32.95
CA VAL A 29 10.13 -13.44 -31.78
C VAL A 29 10.41 -14.88 -32.21
N ALA A 30 9.62 -15.43 -33.14
CA ALA A 30 9.83 -16.76 -33.67
C ALA A 30 11.23 -16.92 -34.29
N ALA A 31 11.69 -15.92 -35.05
CA ALA A 31 13.03 -15.92 -35.63
C ALA A 31 14.15 -15.98 -34.58
N VAL A 32 13.94 -15.31 -33.43
CA VAL A 32 14.90 -15.34 -32.31
C VAL A 32 14.87 -16.67 -31.58
N LEU A 33 13.67 -17.17 -31.22
CA LEU A 33 13.51 -18.38 -30.42
C LEU A 33 13.87 -19.66 -31.21
N ASN A 34 13.77 -19.60 -32.52
CA ASN A 34 14.11 -20.73 -33.41
C ASN A 34 15.62 -20.87 -33.70
N LYS A 35 16.45 -19.90 -33.26
CA LYS A 35 17.90 -20.03 -33.43
C LYS A 35 18.42 -21.26 -32.72
N GLY A 36 18.97 -22.19 -33.50
CA GLY A 36 19.51 -23.46 -32.99
C GLY A 36 18.48 -24.56 -32.74
N ARG A 37 17.19 -24.34 -33.03
CA ARG A 37 16.19 -25.42 -33.00
C ARG A 37 16.20 -26.25 -34.27
N ALA A 38 15.96 -27.57 -34.13
CA ALA A 38 15.76 -28.44 -35.26
C ALA A 38 14.53 -28.06 -36.09
N PRO A 39 14.45 -28.33 -37.40
CA PRO A 39 13.34 -27.89 -38.25
C PRO A 39 11.99 -28.37 -37.79
N ASP A 40 11.89 -29.54 -37.19
CA ASP A 40 10.66 -30.13 -36.65
C ASP A 40 10.25 -29.58 -35.28
N ALA A 41 11.13 -28.83 -34.62
CA ALA A 41 10.91 -28.20 -33.32
C ALA A 41 10.73 -26.67 -33.40
N GLN A 42 10.67 -26.14 -34.64
CA GLN A 42 10.48 -24.68 -34.81
C GLN A 42 9.07 -24.24 -34.40
N LEU A 43 9.00 -23.08 -33.76
CA LEU A 43 7.76 -22.42 -33.33
C LEU A 43 7.28 -21.49 -34.45
N ASP A 44 5.98 -21.48 -34.69
CA ASP A 44 5.35 -20.39 -35.43
C ASP A 44 5.23 -19.13 -34.51
N GLY A 45 4.74 -18.04 -35.08
CA GLY A 45 4.64 -16.77 -34.34
C GLY A 45 3.78 -16.85 -33.09
N ALA A 46 2.64 -17.53 -33.13
CA ALA A 46 1.71 -17.68 -32.01
C ALA A 46 2.31 -18.58 -30.91
N ALA A 47 2.93 -19.70 -31.29
CA ALA A 47 3.59 -20.60 -30.37
C ALA A 47 4.83 -19.94 -29.72
N ALA A 48 5.55 -19.12 -30.48
CA ALA A 48 6.68 -18.35 -29.97
C ALA A 48 6.25 -17.31 -28.92
N GLU A 49 5.16 -16.61 -29.14
CA GLU A 49 4.57 -15.70 -28.16
C GLU A 49 4.11 -16.46 -26.92
N GLN A 50 3.42 -17.58 -27.06
CA GLN A 50 2.98 -18.40 -25.95
C GLN A 50 4.15 -18.92 -25.11
N ALA A 51 5.28 -19.25 -25.75
CA ALA A 51 6.50 -19.69 -25.06
C ALA A 51 7.14 -18.60 -24.18
N LEU A 52 6.82 -17.33 -24.41
CA LEU A 52 7.26 -16.20 -23.61
C LEU A 52 6.31 -15.84 -22.46
N ARG A 53 5.13 -16.49 -22.41
CA ARG A 53 4.18 -16.25 -21.31
C ARG A 53 4.82 -16.62 -19.98
N ARG A 54 4.65 -15.74 -18.98
CA ARG A 54 5.14 -15.98 -17.63
C ARG A 54 4.01 -16.48 -16.75
N HIS A 55 4.31 -17.53 -16.00
CA HIS A 55 3.45 -17.99 -14.91
C HIS A 55 3.97 -17.39 -13.61
N LEU A 56 3.12 -16.64 -12.93
CA LEU A 56 3.42 -16.03 -11.66
C LEU A 56 2.82 -16.85 -10.52
N GLU A 57 3.28 -16.61 -9.32
CA GLU A 57 2.69 -17.18 -8.11
C GLU A 57 1.19 -16.84 -8.02
N GLY A 58 0.42 -17.68 -7.34
CA GLY A 58 -1.05 -17.52 -7.25
C GLY A 58 -1.81 -17.88 -8.54
N GLY A 59 -1.16 -18.55 -9.51
CA GLY A 59 -1.81 -19.01 -10.75
C GLY A 59 -2.08 -17.90 -11.77
N LEU A 60 -1.44 -16.75 -11.65
CA LEU A 60 -1.54 -15.67 -12.62
C LEU A 60 -0.67 -15.94 -13.84
N GLU A 61 -1.21 -15.67 -15.02
CA GLU A 61 -0.45 -15.70 -16.28
C GLU A 61 -0.31 -14.29 -16.85
N VAL A 62 0.89 -13.96 -17.31
CA VAL A 62 1.20 -12.68 -17.92
C VAL A 62 1.70 -12.92 -19.34
N ASP A 63 1.02 -12.34 -20.31
CA ASP A 63 1.42 -12.40 -21.72
C ASP A 63 2.70 -11.58 -21.95
N ALA A 64 3.44 -11.93 -22.99
CA ALA A 64 4.69 -11.26 -23.33
C ALA A 64 4.47 -9.81 -23.81
N VAL A 65 3.32 -9.52 -24.42
CA VAL A 65 2.98 -8.21 -24.97
C VAL A 65 1.52 -7.87 -24.68
N TYR A 66 1.30 -6.65 -24.21
CA TYR A 66 -0.02 -6.04 -24.10
C TYR A 66 -0.08 -4.83 -25.04
N LEU A 67 -0.96 -4.87 -26.00
CA LEU A 67 -1.19 -3.76 -26.90
C LEU A 67 -2.10 -2.72 -26.22
N ARG A 68 -2.05 -1.50 -26.75
CA ARG A 68 -2.93 -0.43 -26.30
C ARG A 68 -4.39 -0.86 -26.51
N GLU A 69 -5.11 -0.96 -25.43
CA GLU A 69 -6.55 -1.13 -25.44
C GLU A 69 -7.20 0.23 -25.14
N ASP A 70 -8.40 0.48 -25.70
CA ASP A 70 -9.20 1.68 -25.43
C ASP A 70 -9.78 1.70 -23.99
N ARG A 71 -9.09 1.07 -23.06
CA ARG A 71 -9.45 1.09 -21.65
C ARG A 71 -8.91 2.35 -20.99
N THR A 72 -9.81 3.16 -20.49
CA THR A 72 -9.40 4.29 -19.66
C THR A 72 -8.82 3.77 -18.35
N LEU A 73 -7.67 4.28 -17.96
CA LEU A 73 -7.04 3.97 -16.67
C LEU A 73 -7.85 4.48 -15.47
N GLY A 74 -8.97 5.16 -15.73
CA GLY A 74 -9.75 5.88 -14.73
C GLY A 74 -9.06 7.16 -14.26
N SER A 75 -9.75 7.93 -13.44
CA SER A 75 -9.23 9.16 -12.84
C SER A 75 -8.94 8.96 -11.36
N PRO A 76 -7.93 9.65 -10.77
CA PRO A 76 -7.74 9.67 -9.33
C PRO A 76 -9.03 10.11 -8.61
N GLY A 77 -9.34 9.51 -7.46
CA GLY A 77 -10.51 9.85 -6.66
C GLY A 77 -11.85 9.41 -7.24
N ARG A 78 -11.87 8.56 -8.28
CA ARG A 78 -13.08 8.03 -8.91
C ARG A 78 -13.05 6.50 -8.95
N MET A 79 -14.23 5.88 -8.90
CA MET A 79 -14.38 4.44 -9.11
C MET A 79 -13.64 3.98 -10.37
N PRO A 80 -12.93 2.87 -10.34
CA PRO A 80 -12.70 1.91 -9.25
C PRO A 80 -11.50 2.25 -8.33
N PHE A 81 -11.08 3.51 -8.22
CA PHE A 81 -10.02 4.06 -7.36
C PHE A 81 -8.61 3.48 -7.60
N THR A 82 -8.36 2.81 -8.71
CA THR A 82 -7.05 2.19 -9.03
C THR A 82 -5.88 3.19 -9.02
N ARG A 83 -6.16 4.48 -9.26
CA ARG A 83 -5.17 5.56 -9.29
C ARG A 83 -5.11 6.38 -7.99
N GLY A 84 -5.76 5.91 -6.93
CA GLY A 84 -5.78 6.55 -5.62
C GLY A 84 -7.16 7.00 -5.18
N ARG A 85 -7.29 7.20 -3.87
CA ARG A 85 -8.59 7.51 -3.23
C ARG A 85 -9.10 8.92 -3.50
N ALA A 86 -8.21 9.86 -3.82
CA ALA A 86 -8.54 11.27 -4.05
C ALA A 86 -7.65 11.87 -5.15
N VAL A 87 -8.10 12.96 -5.73
CA VAL A 87 -7.23 13.85 -6.51
C VAL A 87 -6.28 14.49 -5.51
N ARG A 88 -4.97 14.41 -5.79
CA ARG A 88 -3.94 15.06 -4.98
C ARG A 88 -3.61 16.41 -5.57
N ASP A 89 -3.34 17.36 -4.72
CA ASP A 89 -2.71 18.61 -5.13
C ASP A 89 -1.33 18.28 -5.74
N ALA A 90 -1.00 18.91 -6.85
CA ALA A 90 0.29 18.70 -7.51
C ALA A 90 1.49 19.13 -6.62
N THR A 91 1.24 20.01 -5.66
CA THR A 91 2.23 20.48 -4.69
C THR A 91 2.34 19.63 -3.45
N ALA A 92 1.36 18.72 -3.20
CA ALA A 92 1.37 17.83 -2.05
C ALA A 92 2.09 16.52 -2.41
N PRO A 93 3.30 16.25 -1.86
CA PRO A 93 4.01 15.00 -2.10
C PRO A 93 3.25 13.82 -1.48
N TRP A 94 3.69 12.61 -1.77
CA TRP A 94 3.26 11.44 -1.00
C TRP A 94 3.79 11.53 0.43
N ASP A 95 3.12 10.85 1.35
CA ASP A 95 3.59 10.72 2.72
C ASP A 95 4.79 9.76 2.76
N VAL A 96 5.92 10.24 3.25
CA VAL A 96 7.13 9.44 3.49
C VAL A 96 7.17 9.12 4.98
N ARG A 97 7.01 7.83 5.29
CA ARG A 97 6.86 7.34 6.67
C ARG A 97 8.02 6.45 7.03
N GLN A 98 8.76 6.82 8.08
CA GLN A 98 9.86 6.02 8.62
C GLN A 98 9.44 5.30 9.89
N ARG A 99 9.83 4.01 10.00
CA ARG A 99 9.65 3.20 11.20
C ARG A 99 10.82 3.38 12.15
N HIS A 100 10.49 3.54 13.44
CA HIS A 100 11.44 3.56 14.55
C HIS A 100 11.03 2.50 15.57
N ASP A 101 11.94 1.63 15.92
CA ASP A 101 11.72 0.49 16.82
C ASP A 101 12.89 0.23 17.78
N ASP A 102 13.83 1.16 17.89
CA ASP A 102 14.91 1.05 18.87
C ASP A 102 14.34 1.18 20.30
N PRO A 103 14.64 0.25 21.23
CA PRO A 103 14.14 0.30 22.59
C PRO A 103 14.74 1.44 23.42
N ASP A 104 15.88 2.02 23.02
CA ASP A 104 16.46 3.19 23.68
C ASP A 104 15.71 4.45 23.20
N VAL A 105 15.02 5.09 24.15
CA VAL A 105 14.21 6.28 23.87
C VAL A 105 15.04 7.46 23.38
N ALA A 106 16.28 7.62 23.84
CA ALA A 106 17.15 8.71 23.42
C ALA A 106 17.62 8.51 21.97
N VAL A 107 17.92 7.27 21.59
CA VAL A 107 18.26 6.87 20.22
C VAL A 107 17.05 7.08 19.29
N THR A 108 15.89 6.56 19.68
CA THR A 108 14.65 6.72 18.91
C THR A 108 14.27 8.19 18.72
N ARG A 109 14.33 9.01 19.79
CA ARG A 109 14.04 10.45 19.71
C ARG A 109 14.98 11.18 18.75
N ALA A 110 16.28 10.90 18.83
CA ALA A 110 17.26 11.50 17.95
C ALA A 110 17.03 11.10 16.47
N ALA A 111 16.77 9.82 16.22
CA ALA A 111 16.50 9.31 14.88
C ALA A 111 15.21 9.89 14.28
N VAL A 112 14.13 10.01 15.07
CA VAL A 112 12.87 10.64 14.63
C VAL A 112 13.09 12.07 14.17
N LEU A 113 13.87 12.86 14.92
CA LEU A 113 14.14 14.25 14.55
C LEU A 113 15.02 14.35 13.31
N ASP A 114 16.09 13.56 13.24
CA ASP A 114 16.97 13.52 12.08
C ASP A 114 16.21 13.18 10.79
N ASP A 115 15.36 12.17 10.84
CA ASP A 115 14.54 11.77 9.70
C ASP A 115 13.55 12.87 9.27
N LEU A 116 12.87 13.51 10.23
CA LEU A 116 11.95 14.62 9.92
C LEU A 116 12.67 15.84 9.33
N GLU A 117 13.90 16.13 9.76
CA GLU A 117 14.74 17.21 9.19
C GLU A 117 15.26 16.86 7.79
N HIS A 118 15.33 15.55 7.44
CA HIS A 118 15.83 15.07 6.15
C HIS A 118 14.76 14.58 5.18
N GLY A 119 13.49 14.89 5.43
CA GLY A 119 12.43 14.75 4.42
C GLY A 119 11.40 13.65 4.69
N VAL A 120 11.48 12.95 5.81
CA VAL A 120 10.39 12.15 6.33
C VAL A 120 9.24 13.08 6.71
N THR A 121 8.01 12.71 6.40
CA THR A 121 6.83 13.54 6.61
C THR A 121 5.88 12.99 7.67
N SER A 122 6.02 11.72 8.05
CA SER A 122 5.27 11.10 9.13
C SER A 122 6.11 10.09 9.91
N VAL A 123 5.82 9.97 11.20
CA VAL A 123 6.53 9.10 12.14
C VAL A 123 5.75 7.80 12.32
N TRP A 124 6.44 6.67 12.33
CA TRP A 124 5.88 5.38 12.72
C TRP A 124 6.70 4.78 13.87
N LEU A 125 6.13 4.78 15.07
CA LEU A 125 6.75 4.14 16.24
C LEU A 125 6.23 2.70 16.37
N HIS A 126 7.14 1.76 16.53
CA HIS A 126 6.81 0.40 16.93
C HIS A 126 6.98 0.26 18.45
N ILE A 127 5.89 -0.13 19.11
CA ILE A 127 5.76 -0.10 20.57
C ILE A 127 5.63 -1.54 21.09
N GLY A 128 6.29 -1.86 22.17
CA GLY A 128 6.15 -3.14 22.85
C GLY A 128 7.47 -3.85 23.10
N ASP A 129 7.39 -5.16 23.33
CA ASP A 129 8.54 -5.98 23.78
C ASP A 129 9.68 -6.04 22.73
N ASP A 130 9.37 -5.81 21.49
CA ASP A 130 10.28 -5.80 20.34
C ASP A 130 10.50 -4.39 19.74
N GLY A 131 10.28 -3.36 20.55
CA GLY A 131 10.41 -1.96 20.15
C GLY A 131 10.50 -1.02 21.36
N LEU A 132 10.02 0.21 21.16
CA LEU A 132 10.00 1.22 22.22
C LEU A 132 9.00 0.84 23.32
N ALA A 133 9.34 1.03 24.58
CA ALA A 133 8.40 0.80 25.68
C ALA A 133 7.21 1.78 25.61
N VAL A 134 6.01 1.32 26.00
CA VAL A 134 4.79 2.16 25.96
C VAL A 134 4.97 3.47 26.74
N GLY A 135 5.64 3.40 27.90
CA GLY A 135 5.88 4.56 28.78
C GLY A 135 6.78 5.64 28.17
N ASP A 136 7.62 5.26 27.21
CA ASP A 136 8.62 6.13 26.59
C ASP A 136 8.10 6.88 25.35
N LEU A 137 6.89 6.55 24.89
CA LEU A 137 6.27 7.17 23.70
C LEU A 137 6.25 8.71 23.79
N ARG A 138 5.89 9.25 24.95
CA ARG A 138 5.84 10.70 25.18
C ARG A 138 7.21 11.35 25.03
N GLU A 139 8.27 10.72 25.54
CA GLU A 139 9.63 11.23 25.46
C GLU A 139 10.17 11.12 24.01
N ALA A 140 9.91 10.02 23.32
CA ALA A 140 10.31 9.85 21.93
C ALA A 140 9.69 10.90 20.99
N LEU A 141 8.49 11.39 21.30
CA LEU A 141 7.77 12.40 20.53
C LEU A 141 7.89 13.83 21.05
N ALA A 142 8.72 14.08 22.08
CA ALA A 142 8.74 15.37 22.82
C ALA A 142 9.00 16.59 21.91
N ASP A 143 9.80 16.43 20.85
CA ASP A 143 10.17 17.52 19.94
C ASP A 143 9.41 17.43 18.60
N VAL A 144 8.51 16.46 18.44
CA VAL A 144 7.73 16.29 17.20
C VAL A 144 6.59 17.31 17.13
N ARG A 145 6.54 18.06 16.05
CA ARG A 145 5.45 18.99 15.76
C ARG A 145 4.23 18.22 15.21
N LEU A 146 3.30 17.83 16.11
CA LEU A 146 2.11 17.06 15.77
C LEU A 146 1.17 17.79 14.79
N ASP A 147 1.28 19.09 14.69
CA ASP A 147 0.57 19.94 13.73
C ASP A 147 1.20 19.90 12.32
N LEU A 148 2.37 19.31 12.17
CA LEU A 148 3.07 19.15 10.88
C LEU A 148 3.24 17.68 10.47
N ALA A 149 3.56 16.79 11.40
CA ALA A 149 3.86 15.40 11.14
C ALA A 149 2.80 14.45 11.75
N PRO A 150 2.09 13.65 10.94
CA PRO A 150 1.25 12.57 11.44
C PRO A 150 2.08 11.54 12.20
N VAL A 151 1.48 10.98 13.28
CA VAL A 151 2.11 9.90 14.05
C VAL A 151 1.28 8.64 13.94
N VAL A 152 1.95 7.53 13.65
CA VAL A 152 1.38 6.19 13.60
C VAL A 152 2.10 5.33 14.62
N VAL A 153 1.35 4.54 15.39
CA VAL A 153 1.92 3.50 16.23
C VAL A 153 1.59 2.12 15.69
N SER A 154 2.36 1.14 16.07
CA SER A 154 2.07 -0.28 15.89
C SER A 154 2.60 -1.05 17.08
N SER A 155 1.96 -2.18 17.39
CA SER A 155 2.43 -3.10 18.42
C SER A 155 1.96 -4.51 18.10
N HIS A 156 2.75 -5.50 18.47
CA HIS A 156 2.33 -6.89 18.39
C HIS A 156 1.61 -7.34 19.68
N THR A 157 2.04 -6.81 20.83
CA THR A 157 1.60 -7.28 22.15
C THR A 157 0.80 -6.25 22.96
N HIS A 158 1.00 -4.95 22.71
CA HIS A 158 0.47 -3.84 23.54
C HIS A 158 -0.33 -2.82 22.69
N GLN A 159 -1.21 -3.30 21.77
CA GLN A 159 -1.89 -2.42 20.82
C GLN A 159 -2.79 -1.39 21.50
N VAL A 160 -3.53 -1.81 22.53
CA VAL A 160 -4.48 -0.93 23.24
C VAL A 160 -3.74 0.10 24.06
N GLU A 161 -2.72 -0.32 24.79
CA GLU A 161 -1.88 0.55 25.62
C GLU A 161 -1.12 1.57 24.76
N ALA A 162 -0.56 1.14 23.63
CA ALA A 162 0.10 2.03 22.67
C ALA A 162 -0.86 3.06 22.07
N ALA A 163 -2.06 2.62 21.68
CA ALA A 163 -3.10 3.48 21.16
C ALA A 163 -3.55 4.53 22.20
N GLN A 164 -3.75 4.12 23.46
CA GLN A 164 -4.14 5.01 24.54
C GLN A 164 -3.02 6.00 24.88
N ALA A 165 -1.76 5.52 24.96
CA ALA A 165 -0.61 6.39 25.22
C ALA A 165 -0.47 7.48 24.13
N LEU A 166 -0.71 7.13 22.85
CA LEU A 166 -0.69 8.09 21.76
C LEU A 166 -1.85 9.10 21.88
N LEU A 167 -3.06 8.65 22.18
CA LEU A 167 -4.22 9.54 22.37
C LEU A 167 -4.00 10.50 23.55
N ASP A 168 -3.42 10.01 24.66
CA ASP A 168 -3.10 10.81 25.83
C ASP A 168 -1.98 11.82 25.54
N HIS A 169 -0.99 11.45 24.73
CA HIS A 169 0.08 12.36 24.30
C HIS A 169 -0.46 13.47 23.40
N VAL A 170 -1.30 13.14 22.46
CA VAL A 170 -1.95 14.12 21.55
C VAL A 170 -2.91 15.04 22.34
N GLY A 171 -3.68 14.49 23.25
CA GLY A 171 -4.64 15.27 24.06
C GLY A 171 -5.51 16.19 23.20
N ASP A 172 -5.54 17.48 23.55
CA ASP A 172 -6.22 18.54 22.81
C ASP A 172 -5.27 19.36 21.91
N HIS A 173 -4.00 18.92 21.76
CA HIS A 173 -3.06 19.63 20.89
C HIS A 173 -3.48 19.58 19.43
N PRO A 174 -3.23 20.65 18.66
CA PRO A 174 -3.39 20.63 17.22
C PRO A 174 -2.59 19.49 16.60
N SER A 175 -3.22 18.68 15.78
CA SER A 175 -2.58 17.54 15.12
C SER A 175 -3.13 17.39 13.70
N VAL A 176 -2.26 17.09 12.75
CA VAL A 176 -2.64 16.79 11.37
C VAL A 176 -3.24 15.39 11.22
N GLY A 177 -3.18 14.56 12.27
CA GLY A 177 -3.72 13.22 12.30
C GLY A 177 -2.68 12.14 12.57
N GLY A 178 -3.08 10.90 12.38
CA GLY A 178 -2.26 9.72 12.61
C GLY A 178 -3.08 8.43 12.54
N ASN A 179 -2.48 7.34 13.05
CA ASN A 179 -3.16 6.06 13.12
C ASN A 179 -2.77 5.33 14.42
N LEU A 180 -3.76 4.82 15.14
CA LEU A 180 -3.54 4.03 16.36
C LEU A 180 -2.97 2.63 16.08
N GLY A 181 -2.97 2.20 14.84
CA GLY A 181 -2.31 0.98 14.38
C GLY A 181 -2.90 -0.33 14.89
N LEU A 182 -4.20 -0.33 15.25
CA LEU A 182 -4.87 -1.52 15.76
C LEU A 182 -5.03 -2.56 14.66
N ASP A 183 -4.52 -3.77 14.90
CA ASP A 183 -4.73 -4.96 14.07
C ASP A 183 -4.72 -6.23 14.94
N PRO A 184 -5.75 -6.45 15.74
CA PRO A 184 -5.82 -7.61 16.62
C PRO A 184 -5.81 -8.94 15.87
N LEU A 185 -6.30 -9.00 14.62
CA LEU A 185 -6.24 -10.23 13.82
C LEU A 185 -4.81 -10.55 13.36
N ALA A 186 -4.05 -9.56 12.91
CA ALA A 186 -2.66 -9.75 12.56
C ALA A 186 -1.78 -10.08 13.78
N ALA A 187 -2.02 -9.42 14.92
CA ALA A 187 -1.33 -9.74 16.17
C ALA A 187 -1.61 -11.18 16.62
N ALA A 188 -2.86 -11.60 16.59
CA ALA A 188 -3.25 -12.97 16.92
C ALA A 188 -2.60 -14.00 15.99
N ALA A 189 -2.58 -13.75 14.68
CA ALA A 189 -1.91 -14.60 13.71
C ALA A 189 -0.41 -14.73 13.98
N ARG A 190 0.26 -13.61 14.34
CA ARG A 190 1.69 -13.59 14.67
C ARG A 190 2.00 -14.34 15.96
N LEU A 191 1.16 -14.18 16.98
CA LEU A 191 1.38 -14.74 18.31
C LEU A 191 0.80 -16.15 18.49
N GLY A 192 0.01 -16.66 17.54
CA GLY A 192 -0.72 -17.92 17.68
C GLY A 192 -1.80 -17.84 18.76
N ALA A 193 -2.44 -16.68 18.95
CA ALA A 193 -3.42 -16.40 19.98
C ALA A 193 -4.82 -16.17 19.40
N GLU A 194 -5.85 -16.16 20.25
CA GLU A 194 -7.18 -15.70 19.85
C GLU A 194 -7.24 -14.17 19.78
N PRO A 195 -7.85 -13.58 18.74
CA PRO A 195 -7.94 -12.14 18.60
C PRO A 195 -8.98 -11.54 19.57
N ASP A 196 -8.61 -10.47 20.28
CA ASP A 196 -9.55 -9.67 21.05
C ASP A 196 -9.95 -8.40 20.28
N LEU A 197 -11.19 -8.38 19.78
CA LEU A 197 -11.77 -7.24 19.06
C LEU A 197 -12.52 -6.28 19.98
N THR A 198 -12.66 -6.58 21.25
CA THR A 198 -13.50 -5.83 22.21
C THR A 198 -13.14 -4.34 22.27
N PRO A 199 -11.84 -3.93 22.33
CA PRO A 199 -11.48 -2.51 22.44
C PRO A 199 -11.67 -1.69 21.15
N LEU A 200 -11.82 -2.36 20.01
CA LEU A 200 -11.74 -1.75 18.69
C LEU A 200 -12.78 -0.65 18.47
N ALA A 201 -14.03 -0.91 18.86
CA ALA A 201 -15.14 0.02 18.64
C ALA A 201 -14.97 1.32 19.43
N ASP A 202 -14.47 1.27 20.66
CA ASP A 202 -14.30 2.45 21.51
C ASP A 202 -13.12 3.29 21.01
N LEU A 203 -12.03 2.69 20.60
CA LEU A 203 -10.89 3.40 20.01
C LEU A 203 -11.24 4.02 18.66
N VAL A 204 -12.07 3.34 17.85
CA VAL A 204 -12.63 3.92 16.61
C VAL A 204 -13.51 5.13 16.91
N ARG A 205 -14.35 5.09 17.94
CA ARG A 205 -15.17 6.25 18.35
C ARG A 205 -14.30 7.42 18.82
N ALA A 206 -13.22 7.14 19.56
CA ALA A 206 -12.27 8.16 20.02
C ALA A 206 -11.57 8.89 18.87
N THR A 207 -11.24 8.17 17.78
CA THR A 207 -10.60 8.76 16.60
C THR A 207 -11.57 9.41 15.62
N ALA A 208 -12.80 8.92 15.54
CA ALA A 208 -13.79 9.38 14.56
C ALA A 208 -14.19 10.86 14.70
N THR A 209 -14.02 11.43 15.90
CA THR A 209 -14.26 12.85 16.17
C THR A 209 -13.05 13.74 15.87
N ARG A 210 -11.90 13.15 15.54
CA ARG A 210 -10.62 13.84 15.32
C ARG A 210 -10.27 13.82 13.82
N PRO A 211 -10.23 14.99 13.14
CA PRO A 211 -9.86 15.05 11.73
C PRO A 211 -8.46 14.46 11.50
N GLY A 212 -8.30 13.68 10.42
CA GLY A 212 -6.99 13.08 10.08
C GLY A 212 -6.63 11.81 10.86
N TRP A 213 -7.34 11.47 11.95
CA TRP A 213 -7.05 10.30 12.76
C TRP A 213 -7.74 9.03 12.25
N ARG A 214 -7.05 7.90 12.45
CA ARG A 214 -7.52 6.55 12.15
C ARG A 214 -7.18 5.62 13.31
N ALA A 215 -7.93 4.53 13.41
CA ALA A 215 -7.71 3.55 14.46
C ALA A 215 -7.06 2.27 13.95
N ILE A 216 -7.34 1.86 12.72
CA ILE A 216 -7.04 0.53 12.21
C ILE A 216 -5.98 0.56 11.13
N THR A 217 -4.96 -0.26 11.28
CA THR A 217 -4.02 -0.61 10.21
C THR A 217 -4.14 -2.11 9.93
N VAL A 218 -4.71 -2.48 8.78
CA VAL A 218 -4.69 -3.87 8.32
C VAL A 218 -3.30 -4.17 7.77
N ASP A 219 -2.52 -4.95 8.51
CA ASP A 219 -1.12 -5.23 8.22
C ASP A 219 -0.94 -6.52 7.42
N ALA A 220 -0.91 -6.42 6.10
CA ALA A 220 -0.68 -7.55 5.22
C ALA A 220 0.79 -8.04 5.23
N THR A 221 1.72 -7.28 5.82
CA THR A 221 3.13 -7.69 5.87
C THR A 221 3.34 -8.93 6.72
N VAL A 222 2.48 -9.17 7.70
CA VAL A 222 2.54 -10.40 8.53
C VAL A 222 2.51 -11.67 7.68
N LEU A 223 1.61 -11.73 6.70
CA LEU A 223 1.52 -12.88 5.79
C LEU A 223 2.57 -12.81 4.69
N HIS A 224 2.82 -11.62 4.16
CA HIS A 224 3.86 -11.40 3.17
C HIS A 224 5.23 -11.89 3.67
N ASP A 225 5.65 -11.47 4.85
CA ASP A 225 6.93 -11.84 5.44
C ASP A 225 7.00 -13.33 5.81
N ALA A 226 5.84 -13.97 6.08
CA ALA A 226 5.71 -15.41 6.27
C ALA A 226 5.77 -16.22 4.96
N GLY A 227 5.86 -15.56 3.79
CA GLY A 227 6.02 -16.22 2.49
C GLY A 227 4.73 -16.35 1.67
N ALA A 228 3.64 -15.69 2.05
CA ALA A 228 2.44 -15.65 1.23
C ALA A 228 2.69 -15.03 -0.14
N THR A 229 1.96 -15.52 -1.16
CA THR A 229 1.93 -14.86 -2.47
C THR A 229 1.25 -13.48 -2.35
N ASP A 230 1.50 -12.59 -3.32
CA ASP A 230 0.81 -11.29 -3.37
C ASP A 230 -0.72 -11.44 -3.39
N VAL A 231 -1.22 -12.48 -4.07
CA VAL A 231 -2.66 -12.77 -4.15
C VAL A 231 -3.21 -13.16 -2.78
N ASP A 232 -2.51 -14.06 -2.06
CA ASP A 232 -2.94 -14.51 -0.74
C ASP A 232 -2.86 -13.40 0.30
N ALA A 233 -1.79 -12.60 0.28
CA ALA A 233 -1.63 -11.45 1.16
C ALA A 233 -2.74 -10.40 0.96
N LEU A 234 -3.09 -10.09 -0.31
CA LEU A 234 -4.18 -9.19 -0.63
C LEU A 234 -5.55 -9.75 -0.25
N ALA A 235 -5.79 -11.05 -0.50
CA ALA A 235 -7.03 -11.71 -0.13
C ALA A 235 -7.25 -11.65 1.40
N ALA A 236 -6.22 -11.95 2.17
CA ALA A 236 -6.25 -11.88 3.63
C ALA A 236 -6.45 -10.44 4.12
N ALA A 237 -5.74 -9.47 3.54
CA ALA A 237 -5.92 -8.06 3.89
C ALA A 237 -7.37 -7.58 3.68
N VAL A 238 -7.96 -7.91 2.54
CA VAL A 238 -9.37 -7.55 2.27
C VAL A 238 -10.30 -8.28 3.23
N ALA A 239 -10.09 -9.57 3.49
CA ALA A 239 -10.91 -10.34 4.44
C ALA A 239 -10.82 -9.77 5.86
N THR A 240 -9.62 -9.41 6.32
CA THR A 240 -9.39 -8.75 7.62
C THR A 240 -10.11 -7.41 7.69
N GLY A 241 -9.98 -6.56 6.68
CA GLY A 241 -10.70 -5.29 6.60
C GLY A 241 -12.22 -5.48 6.67
N VAL A 242 -12.77 -6.47 5.96
CA VAL A 242 -14.20 -6.81 6.01
C VAL A 242 -14.60 -7.30 7.39
N ALA A 243 -13.77 -8.12 8.06
CA ALA A 243 -14.04 -8.58 9.42
C ALA A 243 -14.15 -7.40 10.40
N TYR A 244 -13.23 -6.42 10.30
CA TYR A 244 -13.31 -5.21 11.13
C TYR A 244 -14.54 -4.37 10.84
N VAL A 245 -14.87 -4.13 9.57
CA VAL A 245 -16.07 -3.37 9.21
C VAL A 245 -17.33 -4.03 9.78
N ARG A 246 -17.47 -5.36 9.66
CA ARG A 246 -18.59 -6.12 10.23
C ARG A 246 -18.66 -6.04 11.76
N HIS A 247 -17.50 -6.13 12.43
CA HIS A 247 -17.45 -6.00 13.89
C HIS A 247 -17.89 -4.60 14.32
N LEU A 248 -17.40 -3.57 13.65
CA LEU A 248 -17.76 -2.17 13.93
C LEU A 248 -19.23 -1.88 13.63
N GLU A 249 -19.79 -2.43 12.56
CA GLU A 249 -21.20 -2.33 12.23
C GLU A 249 -22.07 -2.99 13.32
N ALA A 250 -21.69 -4.18 13.78
CA ALA A 250 -22.37 -4.84 14.90
C ALA A 250 -22.30 -4.03 16.20
N ALA A 251 -21.25 -3.21 16.38
CA ALA A 251 -21.13 -2.27 17.49
C ALA A 251 -21.84 -0.90 17.25
N GLY A 252 -22.61 -0.77 16.15
CA GLY A 252 -23.39 0.42 15.82
C GLY A 252 -22.63 1.53 15.11
N ILE A 253 -21.44 1.27 14.58
CA ILE A 253 -20.66 2.22 13.78
C ILE A 253 -21.07 2.07 12.31
N ALA A 254 -21.47 3.16 11.67
CA ALA A 254 -21.91 3.12 10.28
C ALA A 254 -20.79 2.62 9.33
N PRO A 255 -21.12 1.82 8.29
CA PRO A 255 -20.12 1.28 7.36
C PRO A 255 -19.19 2.34 6.76
N ALA A 256 -19.71 3.49 6.38
CA ALA A 256 -18.91 4.59 5.84
C ALA A 256 -17.85 5.10 6.84
N GLN A 257 -18.22 5.19 8.12
CA GLN A 257 -17.31 5.59 9.20
C GLN A 257 -16.27 4.48 9.45
N ALA A 258 -16.69 3.22 9.49
CA ALA A 258 -15.78 2.08 9.64
C ALA A 258 -14.75 2.03 8.48
N PHE A 259 -15.19 2.25 7.23
CA PHE A 259 -14.30 2.32 6.06
C PHE A 259 -13.27 3.44 6.18
N ASP A 260 -13.66 4.61 6.69
CA ASP A 260 -12.73 5.73 6.84
C ASP A 260 -11.66 5.49 7.91
N GLN A 261 -11.89 4.56 8.83
CA GLN A 261 -10.95 4.21 9.90
C GLN A 261 -9.90 3.17 9.49
N VAL A 262 -10.02 2.56 8.30
CA VAL A 262 -9.11 1.50 7.85
C VAL A 262 -8.02 2.06 6.94
N GLU A 263 -6.77 1.74 7.26
CA GLU A 263 -5.59 1.86 6.41
C GLU A 263 -5.02 0.45 6.16
N PHE A 264 -4.58 0.19 4.93
CA PHE A 264 -3.90 -1.05 4.58
C PHE A 264 -2.40 -0.83 4.50
N ARG A 265 -1.62 -1.65 5.21
CA ARG A 265 -0.16 -1.73 5.07
C ARG A 265 0.19 -2.95 4.25
N VAL A 266 0.95 -2.76 3.17
CA VAL A 266 1.35 -3.82 2.25
C VAL A 266 2.83 -3.74 1.94
N GLY A 267 3.48 -4.90 1.79
CA GLY A 267 4.88 -4.98 1.38
C GLY A 267 5.07 -4.50 -0.05
N ALA A 268 6.09 -3.69 -0.27
CA ALA A 268 6.54 -3.28 -1.60
C ALA A 268 7.86 -3.98 -1.91
N THR A 269 7.90 -4.78 -2.97
CA THR A 269 9.07 -5.56 -3.37
C THR A 269 9.86 -4.87 -4.50
N ALA A 270 11.03 -5.44 -4.82
CA ALA A 270 11.82 -5.01 -5.98
C ALA A 270 11.11 -5.25 -7.32
N ASP A 271 10.08 -6.11 -7.37
CA ASP A 271 9.23 -6.24 -8.56
C ASP A 271 8.26 -5.05 -8.63
N GLN A 272 8.71 -4.01 -9.30
CA GLN A 272 7.97 -2.75 -9.47
C GLN A 272 6.58 -2.97 -10.10
N PHE A 273 6.48 -3.84 -11.09
CA PHE A 273 5.23 -4.06 -11.82
C PHE A 273 4.22 -4.85 -10.98
N LEU A 274 4.66 -5.90 -10.30
CA LEU A 274 3.80 -6.67 -9.40
C LEU A 274 3.36 -5.82 -8.21
N THR A 275 4.27 -5.06 -7.59
CA THR A 275 3.93 -4.13 -6.50
C THR A 275 2.88 -3.10 -6.93
N ALA A 276 3.06 -2.48 -8.11
CA ALA A 276 2.08 -1.54 -8.64
C ALA A 276 0.73 -2.21 -8.95
N ALA A 277 0.74 -3.44 -9.49
CA ALA A 277 -0.46 -4.22 -9.76
C ALA A 277 -1.20 -4.58 -8.46
N ALA A 278 -0.48 -5.05 -7.43
CA ALA A 278 -1.03 -5.39 -6.12
C ALA A 278 -1.73 -4.20 -5.46
N LEU A 279 -1.08 -3.04 -5.42
CA LEU A 279 -1.67 -1.81 -4.88
C LEU A 279 -2.93 -1.37 -5.65
N ARG A 280 -2.93 -1.52 -6.97
CA ARG A 280 -4.09 -1.20 -7.81
C ARG A 280 -5.24 -2.20 -7.61
N ALA A 281 -4.91 -3.48 -7.48
CA ALA A 281 -5.86 -4.55 -7.20
C ALA A 281 -6.54 -4.34 -5.85
N LEU A 282 -5.76 -4.10 -4.78
CA LEU A 282 -6.27 -3.80 -3.44
C LEU A 282 -7.30 -2.66 -3.46
N ARG A 283 -6.94 -1.53 -4.08
CA ARG A 283 -7.83 -0.36 -4.17
C ARG A 283 -9.14 -0.68 -4.89
N ARG A 284 -9.05 -1.43 -5.99
CA ARG A 284 -10.22 -1.84 -6.78
C ARG A 284 -11.12 -2.78 -6.00
N VAL A 285 -10.54 -3.80 -5.36
CA VAL A 285 -11.31 -4.80 -4.59
C VAL A 285 -11.95 -4.15 -3.38
N TRP A 286 -11.22 -3.30 -2.63
CA TRP A 286 -11.77 -2.58 -1.49
C TRP A 286 -12.91 -1.64 -1.88
N ALA A 287 -12.77 -0.92 -3.00
CA ALA A 287 -13.85 -0.09 -3.53
C ALA A 287 -15.10 -0.91 -3.86
N ARG A 288 -14.94 -2.14 -4.37
CA ARG A 288 -16.05 -3.05 -4.64
C ARG A 288 -16.70 -3.57 -3.35
N VAL A 289 -15.89 -3.85 -2.31
CA VAL A 289 -16.42 -4.17 -0.97
C VAL A 289 -17.27 -3.01 -0.45
N GLY A 290 -16.77 -1.77 -0.54
CA GLY A 290 -17.51 -0.59 -0.12
C GLY A 290 -18.81 -0.40 -0.90
N GLU A 291 -18.82 -0.66 -2.19
CA GLU A 291 -20.03 -0.62 -3.01
C GLU A 291 -21.06 -1.67 -2.54
N ALA A 292 -20.61 -2.90 -2.32
CA ALA A 292 -21.46 -3.99 -1.84
C ALA A 292 -22.00 -3.77 -0.41
N SER A 293 -21.26 -2.97 0.40
CA SER A 293 -21.65 -2.59 1.77
C SER A 293 -22.46 -1.30 1.83
N GLY A 294 -22.88 -0.74 0.69
CA GLY A 294 -23.67 0.51 0.66
C GLY A 294 -22.91 1.78 1.05
N VAL A 295 -21.58 1.73 1.10
CA VAL A 295 -20.74 2.90 1.40
C VAL A 295 -20.85 3.93 0.27
N PRO A 296 -21.04 5.24 0.55
CA PRO A 296 -21.03 6.27 -0.47
C PRO A 296 -19.75 6.26 -1.31
N GLU A 297 -19.84 6.52 -2.61
CA GLU A 297 -18.70 6.43 -3.53
C GLU A 297 -17.47 7.20 -3.04
N ALA A 298 -17.65 8.42 -2.56
CA ALA A 298 -16.55 9.25 -2.06
C ALA A 298 -15.73 8.63 -0.90
N SER A 299 -16.31 7.66 -0.18
CA SER A 299 -15.69 6.99 0.97
C SER A 299 -15.15 5.60 0.66
N ARG A 300 -15.27 5.09 -0.59
CA ARG A 300 -14.85 3.73 -0.97
C ARG A 300 -13.36 3.59 -1.25
N GLY A 301 -12.64 4.69 -1.39
CA GLY A 301 -11.22 4.67 -1.74
C GLY A 301 -10.35 4.16 -0.60
N ALA A 302 -9.57 3.10 -0.83
CA ALA A 302 -8.63 2.56 0.15
C ALA A 302 -7.52 3.57 0.52
N ARG A 303 -7.17 3.65 1.80
CA ARG A 303 -5.91 4.23 2.28
C ARG A 303 -4.86 3.14 2.22
N THR A 304 -3.71 3.43 1.62
CA THR A 304 -2.66 2.44 1.45
C THR A 304 -1.32 3.01 1.91
N HIS A 305 -0.64 2.26 2.75
CA HIS A 305 0.75 2.44 3.13
C HIS A 305 1.56 1.30 2.51
N ALA A 306 2.44 1.62 1.58
CA ALA A 306 3.39 0.66 1.02
C ALA A 306 4.69 0.75 1.82
N VAL A 307 5.11 -0.35 2.42
CA VAL A 307 6.35 -0.43 3.19
C VAL A 307 7.36 -1.31 2.46
N THR A 308 8.61 -0.92 2.47
CA THR A 308 9.70 -1.71 1.88
C THR A 308 9.71 -3.12 2.47
N SER A 309 9.64 -4.13 1.59
CA SER A 309 9.56 -5.52 2.00
C SER A 309 10.84 -5.99 2.66
N LEU A 310 10.74 -6.58 3.85
CA LEU A 310 11.87 -7.21 4.53
C LEU A 310 12.44 -8.41 3.76
N ARG A 311 11.65 -9.01 2.86
CA ARG A 311 12.09 -10.13 2.00
C ARG A 311 13.14 -9.74 0.95
N MET A 312 13.33 -8.44 0.72
CA MET A 312 14.36 -7.94 -0.20
C MET A 312 15.73 -7.82 0.46
N PHE A 313 15.76 -7.68 1.80
CA PHE A 313 17.01 -7.46 2.51
C PHE A 313 17.81 -8.73 2.64
N THR A 314 19.13 -8.65 2.37
CA THR A 314 20.04 -9.73 2.67
C THR A 314 20.61 -9.58 4.08
N ARG A 315 20.97 -10.69 4.69
CA ARG A 315 21.53 -10.69 6.03
C ARG A 315 22.99 -10.19 6.05
N GLU A 316 23.71 -10.43 4.94
CA GLU A 316 25.11 -10.04 4.80
C GLU A 316 25.28 -8.57 4.40
N ASP A 317 24.35 -8.05 3.62
CA ASP A 317 24.41 -6.67 3.13
C ASP A 317 23.00 -6.06 3.03
N PRO A 318 22.45 -5.57 4.16
CA PRO A 318 21.10 -5.00 4.18
C PRO A 318 20.99 -3.63 3.47
N TRP A 319 22.11 -3.04 3.08
CA TRP A 319 22.16 -1.72 2.44
C TRP A 319 22.07 -1.79 0.91
N VAL A 320 22.25 -2.98 0.33
CA VAL A 320 22.15 -3.21 -1.12
C VAL A 320 20.77 -3.74 -1.47
N ASN A 321 19.87 -2.85 -1.88
CA ASN A 321 18.52 -3.19 -2.33
C ASN A 321 18.09 -2.32 -3.51
#